data_cb5b47e689847783442ad85d63bc11f3
#
_entry.id   cb5b47e689847783442ad85d63bc11f3
#
_cell.length_a   1.000
_cell.length_b   1.000
_cell.length_c   1.000
_cell.angle_alpha   90.00
_cell.angle_beta   90.00
_cell.angle_gamma   90.00
#
_symmetry.space_group_name_H-M   'P 1'
#
loop_
_entity.id
_entity.type
_entity.pdbx_description
1 polymer ?
#
loop_
_entity_poly.entity_id
_entity_poly.type
_entity_poly.pdbx_seq_one_letter_code
_entity_poly.pdbx_strand_id
1 'polypeptide(L)'
;EHDFDPISNSATAQMALYKTFYVTNTNSDGSGSLRTAILNANGQCLESETCAIAFRIESIAQTSKTIVVTSPLPAVTAPHMRIDGATQSLFLGHTNPDGPDVEISGAGTVDGDGLVVTNCGAEVANLAVNGFGRNGISVVQTGVSQCLSGGGTNLHHLFVGTDATGSIARPNARGIGTSFWNGVGGSVANVGVFITDSVISGNLHSGIFGLSGRLNVARNRIGVKAHADDPLPNGNAGVFIGPGGYGSDVGATFSASNSDQDGNVIAFNGEMGVAVAGGVDDVAIRKNRIWGNKLLGIDIGLDGPTQSTGGITMPTITLAHYDPVTKQTVIEGTTSPTSPPSTFYAEVGLFANDAPDPTGLGEGQRPIGVVAVPTSQPNRFRFTVDGDLTGQFISATMTRIRYTGFAKPAPEGVANLFFTQTSEFSPAIEVR
;
A
#
# COMPACT_ATOMS: atom_id res chain seq x y z
N GLU A 1 -12.89 -12.85 5.69
CA GLU A 1 -11.78 -13.24 6.59
C GLU A 1 -10.57 -13.44 5.70
N HIS A 2 -9.62 -12.48 5.69
CA HIS A 2 -8.31 -12.71 5.12
C HIS A 2 -7.51 -13.47 6.16
N ASP A 3 -7.39 -14.76 5.92
CA ASP A 3 -6.48 -15.62 6.67
C ASP A 3 -5.06 -15.21 6.25
N PHE A 4 -4.32 -14.58 7.17
CA PHE A 4 -2.89 -14.38 7.01
C PHE A 4 -2.21 -15.75 7.18
N ASP A 5 -2.25 -16.60 6.15
CA ASP A 5 -1.40 -17.78 6.11
C ASP A 5 0.00 -17.38 5.64
N PRO A 6 1.00 -17.24 6.53
CA PRO A 6 2.33 -16.79 6.20
C PRO A 6 3.18 -17.83 5.46
N ILE A 7 2.64 -19.00 5.18
CA ILE A 7 3.42 -20.10 4.62
C ILE A 7 2.85 -20.51 3.27
N SER A 8 3.27 -19.83 2.20
CA SER A 8 3.14 -20.45 0.88
C SER A 8 4.17 -21.57 0.76
N ASN A 9 3.72 -22.80 0.46
CA ASN A 9 4.56 -23.98 0.22
C ASN A 9 5.63 -23.81 -0.90
N SER A 10 5.64 -22.68 -1.57
CA SER A 10 6.64 -22.31 -2.60
C SER A 10 7.99 -21.86 -2.02
N ALA A 11 8.03 -21.41 -0.75
CA ALA A 11 9.25 -20.87 -0.15
C ALA A 11 10.36 -21.93 0.03
N THR A 12 10.02 -23.18 0.33
CA THR A 12 11.00 -24.25 0.59
C THR A 12 11.74 -24.72 -0.66
N ALA A 13 11.09 -24.76 -1.81
CA ALA A 13 11.71 -25.22 -3.05
C ALA A 13 12.63 -24.15 -3.68
N GLN A 14 12.35 -22.87 -3.47
CA GLN A 14 13.16 -21.77 -4.00
C GLN A 14 14.43 -21.50 -3.19
N MET A 15 14.45 -21.75 -1.88
CA MET A 15 15.62 -21.49 -1.04
C MET A 15 16.86 -22.35 -1.39
N ALA A 16 16.68 -23.49 -2.05
CA ALA A 16 17.79 -24.34 -2.47
C ALA A 16 18.64 -23.75 -3.61
N LEU A 17 18.17 -22.69 -4.26
CA LEU A 17 18.80 -22.04 -5.41
C LEU A 17 19.49 -20.70 -5.07
N TYR A 18 19.35 -20.19 -3.83
CA TYR A 18 19.92 -18.91 -3.44
C TYR A 18 21.19 -19.05 -2.61
N LYS A 19 22.16 -18.19 -2.84
CA LYS A 19 23.25 -17.99 -1.90
C LYS A 19 22.70 -17.37 -0.62
N THR A 20 22.71 -18.16 0.47
CA THR A 20 21.96 -17.83 1.69
C THR A 20 22.89 -17.45 2.83
N PHE A 21 22.58 -16.33 3.49
CA PHE A 21 23.24 -15.81 4.68
C PHE A 21 22.32 -15.98 5.89
N TYR A 22 22.73 -16.75 6.87
CA TYR A 22 21.86 -17.11 7.99
C TYR A 22 22.00 -16.16 9.18
N VAL A 23 20.86 -15.73 9.71
CA VAL A 23 20.74 -15.09 11.02
C VAL A 23 20.43 -16.19 12.03
N THR A 24 21.35 -16.43 12.96
CA THR A 24 21.26 -17.58 13.92
C THR A 24 21.06 -17.16 15.36
N ASN A 25 21.08 -15.84 15.65
CA ASN A 25 20.83 -15.32 16.99
C ASN A 25 20.20 -13.92 16.91
N THR A 26 19.74 -13.43 18.06
CA THR A 26 19.08 -12.11 18.20
C THR A 26 20.06 -10.99 18.59
N ASN A 27 21.35 -11.23 18.57
CA ASN A 27 22.33 -10.23 18.95
C ASN A 27 22.32 -9.03 17.98
N SER A 28 22.55 -7.84 18.50
CA SER A 28 22.65 -6.62 17.69
C SER A 28 23.86 -6.62 16.75
N ASP A 29 24.92 -7.37 17.10
CA ASP A 29 26.18 -7.44 16.36
C ASP A 29 26.89 -8.79 16.56
N GLY A 30 27.99 -9.01 15.82
CA GLY A 30 28.82 -10.21 15.89
C GLY A 30 28.32 -11.38 15.02
N SER A 31 29.03 -12.50 15.13
CA SER A 31 28.74 -13.70 14.31
C SER A 31 27.30 -14.18 14.49
N GLY A 32 26.61 -14.47 13.39
CA GLY A 32 25.22 -14.95 13.39
C GLY A 32 24.17 -13.86 13.58
N SER A 33 24.56 -12.59 13.76
CA SER A 33 23.61 -11.47 13.84
C SER A 33 23.10 -11.05 12.47
N LEU A 34 21.93 -10.37 12.44
CA LEU A 34 21.36 -9.78 11.22
C LEU A 34 22.36 -8.79 10.56
N ARG A 35 23.04 -7.97 11.37
CA ARG A 35 24.07 -7.03 10.89
C ARG A 35 25.16 -7.74 10.10
N THR A 36 25.70 -8.82 10.64
CA THR A 36 26.74 -9.60 9.97
C THR A 36 26.22 -10.29 8.71
N ALA A 37 24.98 -10.79 8.72
CA ALA A 37 24.36 -11.37 7.55
C ALA A 37 24.22 -10.33 6.40
N ILE A 38 23.80 -9.10 6.71
CA ILE A 38 23.71 -8.00 5.71
C ILE A 38 25.10 -7.65 5.16
N LEU A 39 26.12 -7.49 6.03
CA LEU A 39 27.49 -7.17 5.60
C LEU A 39 28.06 -8.25 4.69
N ASN A 40 27.89 -9.52 5.05
CA ASN A 40 28.35 -10.65 4.26
C ASN A 40 27.62 -10.72 2.90
N ALA A 41 26.33 -10.51 2.89
CA ALA A 41 25.54 -10.48 1.67
C ALA A 41 26.00 -9.35 0.73
N ASN A 42 26.17 -8.13 1.25
CA ASN A 42 26.63 -6.99 0.49
C ASN A 42 28.03 -7.20 -0.13
N GLY A 43 28.92 -7.92 0.57
CA GLY A 43 30.28 -8.17 0.11
C GLY A 43 30.44 -9.39 -0.79
N GLN A 44 29.48 -10.30 -0.82
CA GLN A 44 29.66 -11.61 -1.44
C GLN A 44 28.62 -11.96 -2.52
N CYS A 45 27.50 -11.23 -2.59
CA CYS A 45 26.47 -11.45 -3.60
C CYS A 45 26.86 -10.75 -4.91
N LEU A 46 26.88 -11.51 -6.00
CA LEU A 46 27.18 -10.97 -7.33
C LEU A 46 25.92 -10.46 -8.01
N GLU A 47 26.05 -9.55 -8.97
CA GLU A 47 24.90 -8.98 -9.72
C GLU A 47 24.09 -10.03 -10.49
N SER A 48 24.70 -11.14 -10.86
CA SER A 48 24.04 -12.26 -11.55
C SER A 48 23.41 -13.28 -10.61
N GLU A 49 23.55 -13.12 -9.30
CA GLU A 49 23.05 -14.04 -8.28
C GLU A 49 21.82 -13.48 -7.59
N THR A 50 20.90 -14.35 -7.24
CA THR A 50 19.87 -14.05 -6.25
C THR A 50 20.36 -14.54 -4.90
N CYS A 51 20.38 -13.64 -3.91
CA CYS A 51 20.85 -13.95 -2.57
C CYS A 51 19.72 -13.82 -1.56
N ALA A 52 19.85 -14.53 -0.44
CA ALA A 52 18.86 -14.50 0.62
C ALA A 52 19.49 -14.32 2.01
N ILE A 53 18.82 -13.53 2.85
CA ILE A 53 19.02 -13.54 4.30
C ILE A 53 17.88 -14.34 4.90
N ALA A 54 18.23 -15.44 5.58
CA ALA A 54 17.29 -16.38 6.18
C ALA A 54 17.51 -16.48 7.70
N PHE A 55 16.43 -16.71 8.42
CA PHE A 55 16.46 -16.78 9.88
C PHE A 55 16.41 -18.23 10.36
N ARG A 56 17.34 -18.59 11.27
CA ARG A 56 17.46 -19.89 11.94
C ARG A 56 17.87 -19.68 13.39
N ILE A 57 17.04 -18.96 14.15
CA ILE A 57 17.30 -18.59 15.53
C ILE A 57 16.76 -19.71 16.43
N GLU A 58 17.62 -20.40 17.17
CA GLU A 58 17.31 -21.61 17.96
C GLU A 58 16.56 -21.34 19.29
N SER A 59 16.09 -20.14 19.57
CA SER A 59 15.37 -19.86 20.81
C SER A 59 13.91 -20.32 20.73
N ILE A 60 13.49 -21.20 21.60
CA ILE A 60 12.08 -21.65 21.77
C ILE A 60 11.33 -20.87 22.86
N ALA A 61 12.00 -19.94 23.55
CA ALA A 61 11.46 -19.30 24.75
C ALA A 61 10.49 -18.14 24.48
N GLN A 62 10.33 -17.72 23.22
CA GLN A 62 9.51 -16.57 22.84
C GLN A 62 8.62 -16.90 21.64
N THR A 63 7.43 -16.34 21.62
CA THR A 63 6.50 -16.44 20.48
C THR A 63 7.08 -15.80 19.24
N SER A 64 7.71 -14.62 19.34
CA SER A 64 8.50 -14.00 18.26
C SER A 64 9.98 -13.89 18.64
N LYS A 65 10.86 -13.95 17.64
CA LYS A 65 12.31 -13.79 17.80
C LYS A 65 12.65 -12.31 17.61
N THR A 66 12.75 -11.57 18.71
CA THR A 66 13.04 -10.13 18.68
C THR A 66 14.54 -9.85 18.59
N ILE A 67 14.97 -9.27 17.50
CA ILE A 67 16.32 -8.75 17.27
C ILE A 67 16.31 -7.28 17.71
N VAL A 68 16.88 -6.98 18.89
CA VAL A 68 17.01 -5.61 19.36
C VAL A 68 18.24 -4.98 18.73
N VAL A 69 18.03 -4.00 17.87
CA VAL A 69 19.08 -3.25 17.18
C VAL A 69 19.50 -2.05 18.05
N THR A 70 20.77 -1.94 18.36
CA THR A 70 21.31 -0.85 19.22
C THR A 70 22.04 0.26 18.46
N SER A 71 22.25 0.07 17.16
CA SER A 71 22.82 1.06 16.24
C SER A 71 22.29 0.81 14.83
N PRO A 72 22.25 1.81 13.92
CA PRO A 72 21.72 1.64 12.57
C PRO A 72 22.28 0.41 11.86
N LEU A 73 21.43 -0.39 11.24
CA LEU A 73 21.83 -1.53 10.42
C LEU A 73 22.54 -1.02 9.13
N PRO A 74 23.45 -1.79 8.57
CA PRO A 74 23.99 -1.49 7.24
C PRO A 74 22.86 -1.49 6.19
N ALA A 75 22.94 -0.60 5.21
CA ALA A 75 22.03 -0.66 4.08
C ALA A 75 22.21 -1.97 3.31
N VAL A 76 21.13 -2.53 2.85
CA VAL A 76 21.10 -3.70 1.97
C VAL A 76 21.41 -3.22 0.55
N THR A 77 22.64 -3.42 0.11
CA THR A 77 23.15 -2.98 -1.19
C THR A 77 23.32 -4.11 -2.20
N ALA A 78 23.25 -5.36 -1.73
CA ALA A 78 23.31 -6.53 -2.58
C ALA A 78 22.13 -6.58 -3.56
N PRO A 79 22.35 -6.87 -4.85
CA PRO A 79 21.28 -6.93 -5.85
C PRO A 79 20.34 -8.11 -5.59
N HIS A 80 19.09 -7.99 -6.01
CA HIS A 80 18.08 -9.06 -5.95
C HIS A 80 18.00 -9.79 -4.60
N MET A 81 18.22 -9.02 -3.51
CA MET A 81 18.23 -9.58 -2.15
C MET A 81 16.83 -9.91 -1.67
N ARG A 82 16.68 -11.12 -1.15
CA ARG A 82 15.49 -11.56 -0.43
C ARG A 82 15.78 -11.60 1.07
N ILE A 83 14.97 -10.92 1.88
CA ILE A 83 14.99 -10.98 3.35
C ILE A 83 13.63 -11.51 3.80
N ASP A 84 13.60 -12.76 4.29
CA ASP A 84 12.33 -13.44 4.51
C ASP A 84 12.28 -14.07 5.91
N GLY A 85 11.42 -13.48 6.77
CA GLY A 85 11.17 -13.97 8.14
C GLY A 85 10.48 -15.31 8.21
N ALA A 86 9.73 -15.73 7.16
CA ALA A 86 9.07 -17.04 7.12
C ALA A 86 10.07 -18.22 7.19
N THR A 87 11.34 -17.97 6.88
CA THR A 87 12.41 -18.97 7.03
C THR A 87 12.62 -19.40 8.48
N GLN A 88 12.26 -18.56 9.46
CA GLN A 88 12.23 -18.91 10.88
C GLN A 88 11.12 -19.93 11.17
N SER A 89 9.94 -19.72 10.62
CA SER A 89 8.80 -20.65 10.76
C SER A 89 9.10 -22.00 10.11
N LEU A 90 9.81 -22.02 8.99
CA LEU A 90 10.27 -23.24 8.34
C LEU A 90 11.32 -24.00 9.18
N PHE A 91 12.09 -23.27 9.99
CA PHE A 91 13.16 -23.86 10.81
C PHE A 91 12.64 -24.49 12.11
N LEU A 92 11.77 -23.82 12.86
CA LEU A 92 11.27 -24.28 14.17
C LEU A 92 9.77 -24.52 14.23
N GLY A 93 9.04 -24.39 13.14
CA GLY A 93 7.59 -24.26 13.13
C GLY A 93 7.14 -22.83 13.43
N HIS A 94 5.90 -22.52 13.09
CA HIS A 94 5.30 -21.21 13.35
C HIS A 94 5.01 -21.06 14.85
N THR A 95 5.66 -20.08 15.48
CA THR A 95 5.60 -19.88 16.94
C THR A 95 4.77 -18.68 17.36
N ASN A 96 4.44 -17.78 16.41
CA ASN A 96 3.59 -16.60 16.63
C ASN A 96 2.32 -16.69 15.75
N PRO A 97 1.22 -17.27 16.22
CA PRO A 97 0.01 -17.46 15.42
C PRO A 97 -0.65 -16.14 14.97
N ASP A 98 -0.29 -15.02 15.60
CA ASP A 98 -0.90 -13.71 15.33
C ASP A 98 -0.07 -12.87 14.33
N GLY A 99 1.07 -13.37 13.82
CA GLY A 99 1.90 -12.60 12.89
C GLY A 99 3.30 -13.13 12.68
N PRO A 100 4.26 -12.31 12.26
CA PRO A 100 5.62 -12.72 11.96
C PRO A 100 6.36 -13.33 13.16
N ASP A 101 7.12 -14.41 12.92
CA ASP A 101 7.98 -15.03 13.94
C ASP A 101 9.26 -14.23 14.25
N VAL A 102 9.62 -13.27 13.37
CA VAL A 102 10.81 -12.43 13.52
C VAL A 102 10.43 -10.97 13.65
N GLU A 103 10.93 -10.33 14.70
CA GLU A 103 10.77 -8.91 14.98
C GLU A 103 12.14 -8.21 14.98
N ILE A 104 12.24 -7.11 14.26
CA ILE A 104 13.41 -6.23 14.24
C ILE A 104 13.02 -4.93 14.95
N SER A 105 13.58 -4.69 16.11
CA SER A 105 13.20 -3.56 16.96
C SER A 105 14.38 -2.62 17.23
N GLY A 106 14.18 -1.32 16.96
CA GLY A 106 15.09 -0.23 17.39
C GLY A 106 14.92 0.12 18.86
N ALA A 107 13.95 -0.47 19.55
CA ALA A 107 13.59 -0.22 20.95
C ALA A 107 13.41 1.27 21.29
N GLY A 108 13.11 2.13 20.30
CA GLY A 108 12.98 3.57 20.44
C GLY A 108 14.30 4.33 20.70
N THR A 109 15.45 3.64 20.60
CA THR A 109 16.78 4.23 20.88
C THR A 109 17.62 4.46 19.64
N VAL A 110 17.27 3.88 18.50
CA VAL A 110 18.01 4.04 17.24
C VAL A 110 17.47 5.24 16.48
N ASP A 111 18.27 6.30 16.41
CA ASP A 111 18.00 7.46 15.55
C ASP A 111 18.41 7.13 14.11
N GLY A 112 17.56 6.43 13.41
CA GLY A 112 17.80 5.98 12.03
C GLY A 112 16.65 5.14 11.49
N ASP A 113 16.80 4.68 10.26
CA ASP A 113 15.90 3.74 9.63
C ASP A 113 16.16 2.30 10.14
N GLY A 114 15.14 1.47 10.13
CA GLY A 114 15.24 0.06 10.51
C GLY A 114 15.95 -0.75 9.43
N LEU A 115 15.26 -1.08 8.35
CA LEU A 115 15.85 -1.71 7.17
C LEU A 115 15.97 -0.68 6.04
N VAL A 116 17.16 -0.52 5.50
CA VAL A 116 17.41 0.35 4.33
C VAL A 116 17.72 -0.54 3.13
N VAL A 117 16.90 -0.45 2.08
CA VAL A 117 17.08 -1.19 0.82
C VAL A 117 17.43 -0.19 -0.27
N THR A 118 18.58 -0.37 -0.91
CA THR A 118 19.07 0.60 -1.92
C THR A 118 19.10 0.06 -3.34
N ASN A 119 18.86 -1.23 -3.53
CA ASN A 119 18.85 -1.88 -4.83
C ASN A 119 17.45 -2.29 -5.27
N CYS A 120 17.28 -2.39 -6.57
CA CYS A 120 16.06 -2.85 -7.20
C CYS A 120 15.93 -4.38 -7.16
N GLY A 121 14.68 -4.87 -7.28
CA GLY A 121 14.40 -6.29 -7.27
C GLY A 121 14.57 -6.96 -5.90
N ALA A 122 14.69 -6.16 -4.83
CA ALA A 122 14.72 -6.71 -3.49
C ALA A 122 13.33 -7.13 -3.01
N GLU A 123 13.31 -8.12 -2.14
CA GLU A 123 12.11 -8.60 -1.45
C GLU A 123 12.35 -8.56 0.07
N VAL A 124 11.42 -7.95 0.81
CA VAL A 124 11.41 -7.98 2.27
C VAL A 124 10.04 -8.48 2.72
N ALA A 125 10.02 -9.58 3.45
CA ALA A 125 8.78 -10.24 3.79
C ALA A 125 8.77 -10.87 5.18
N ASN A 126 7.54 -11.05 5.73
CA ASN A 126 7.28 -11.85 6.93
C ASN A 126 8.07 -11.39 8.17
N LEU A 127 8.14 -10.08 8.38
CA LEU A 127 8.87 -9.44 9.48
C LEU A 127 8.00 -8.42 10.20
N ALA A 128 8.17 -8.31 11.51
CA ALA A 128 7.75 -7.13 12.26
C ALA A 128 8.93 -6.15 12.36
N VAL A 129 8.70 -4.85 12.08
CA VAL A 129 9.74 -3.80 12.10
C VAL A 129 9.23 -2.57 12.85
N ASN A 130 9.86 -2.25 13.97
CA ASN A 130 9.35 -1.21 14.87
C ASN A 130 10.42 -0.51 15.72
N GLY A 131 10.03 0.59 16.37
CA GLY A 131 10.85 1.29 17.37
C GLY A 131 11.99 2.11 16.80
N PHE A 132 11.96 2.52 15.52
CA PHE A 132 13.02 3.29 14.86
C PHE A 132 12.68 4.79 14.80
N GLY A 133 13.71 5.63 15.01
CA GLY A 133 13.59 7.08 15.03
C GLY A 133 13.30 7.73 13.67
N ARG A 134 13.39 6.96 12.58
CA ARG A 134 13.03 7.35 11.20
C ARG A 134 12.02 6.37 10.62
N ASN A 135 12.28 5.84 9.42
CA ASN A 135 11.37 4.86 8.82
C ASN A 135 11.62 3.46 9.40
N GLY A 136 10.58 2.67 9.58
CA GLY A 136 10.74 1.25 9.86
C GLY A 136 11.48 0.57 8.69
N ILE A 137 11.00 0.79 7.46
CA ILE A 137 11.66 0.33 6.24
C ILE A 137 11.85 1.54 5.30
N SER A 138 13.06 1.68 4.76
CA SER A 138 13.42 2.74 3.81
C SER A 138 13.85 2.11 2.49
N VAL A 139 13.16 2.45 1.39
CA VAL A 139 13.57 2.06 0.03
C VAL A 139 14.15 3.28 -0.66
N VAL A 140 15.47 3.27 -0.83
CA VAL A 140 16.22 4.38 -1.43
C VAL A 140 16.90 3.86 -2.68
N GLN A 141 16.35 4.11 -3.84
CA GLN A 141 16.93 3.62 -5.08
C GLN A 141 17.83 4.68 -5.72
N THR A 142 19.10 4.35 -5.86
CA THR A 142 20.12 5.19 -6.49
C THR A 142 20.63 4.50 -7.75
N GLY A 143 20.39 5.09 -8.92
CA GLY A 143 20.91 4.55 -10.18
C GLY A 143 19.89 3.75 -11.00
N VAL A 144 19.35 4.40 -12.02
CA VAL A 144 18.21 3.94 -12.82
C VAL A 144 18.53 2.77 -13.75
N SER A 145 19.77 2.66 -14.21
CA SER A 145 20.17 1.68 -15.23
C SER A 145 20.05 0.22 -14.77
N GLN A 146 20.24 -0.04 -13.49
CA GLN A 146 20.16 -1.37 -12.89
C GLN A 146 18.71 -1.80 -12.61
N CYS A 147 17.81 -0.84 -12.42
CA CYS A 147 16.40 -1.11 -12.09
C CYS A 147 15.55 -1.47 -13.31
N LEU A 148 15.99 -1.11 -14.52
CA LEU A 148 15.19 -1.34 -15.74
C LEU A 148 15.05 -2.82 -16.13
N SER A 149 15.96 -3.67 -15.68
CA SER A 149 15.96 -5.11 -15.95
C SER A 149 15.55 -5.98 -14.76
N GLY A 150 15.50 -5.41 -13.54
CA GLY A 150 15.38 -6.19 -12.30
C GLY A 150 14.01 -6.17 -11.60
N GLY A 151 13.04 -5.41 -12.11
CA GLY A 151 11.75 -5.26 -11.43
C GLY A 151 11.77 -4.33 -10.21
N GLY A 152 10.63 -4.09 -9.61
CA GLY A 152 10.48 -3.25 -8.41
C GLY A 152 10.86 -3.96 -7.12
N THR A 153 10.91 -3.21 -6.02
CA THR A 153 11.10 -3.75 -4.67
C THR A 153 9.77 -4.24 -4.12
N ASN A 154 9.74 -5.46 -3.60
CA ASN A 154 8.55 -6.08 -3.04
C ASN A 154 8.61 -6.09 -1.51
N LEU A 155 7.62 -5.49 -0.87
CA LEU A 155 7.44 -5.44 0.58
C LEU A 155 6.10 -6.09 0.89
N HIS A 156 6.10 -7.24 1.57
CA HIS A 156 4.82 -7.94 1.81
C HIS A 156 4.80 -8.75 3.11
N HIS A 157 3.60 -9.00 3.64
CA HIS A 157 3.40 -9.73 4.90
C HIS A 157 4.22 -9.14 6.05
N LEU A 158 4.25 -7.80 6.11
CA LEU A 158 5.02 -7.05 7.09
C LEU A 158 4.10 -6.46 8.16
N PHE A 159 4.60 -6.38 9.40
CA PHE A 159 4.00 -5.60 10.46
C PHE A 159 4.92 -4.42 10.78
N VAL A 160 4.51 -3.19 10.45
CA VAL A 160 5.39 -2.02 10.51
C VAL A 160 4.79 -0.95 11.44
N GLY A 161 5.46 -0.70 12.56
CA GLY A 161 4.99 0.22 13.60
C GLY A 161 4.17 -0.45 14.71
N THR A 162 4.03 -1.77 14.65
CA THR A 162 3.35 -2.58 15.66
C THR A 162 4.31 -3.62 16.25
N ASP A 163 3.90 -4.26 17.32
CA ASP A 163 4.49 -5.50 17.80
C ASP A 163 4.24 -6.65 16.80
N ALA A 164 4.82 -7.81 17.04
CA ALA A 164 4.68 -8.97 16.17
C ALA A 164 3.28 -9.60 16.17
N THR A 165 2.35 -9.15 17.04
CA THR A 165 0.93 -9.56 16.99
C THR A 165 0.07 -8.61 16.15
N GLY A 166 0.61 -7.45 15.75
CA GLY A 166 -0.12 -6.41 15.03
C GLY A 166 -1.22 -5.72 15.84
N SER A 167 -1.18 -5.85 17.16
CA SER A 167 -2.24 -5.37 18.05
C SER A 167 -1.83 -4.18 18.93
N ILE A 168 -0.52 -4.00 19.17
CA ILE A 168 0.04 -2.96 20.03
C ILE A 168 0.97 -2.06 19.24
N ALA A 169 0.79 -0.75 19.34
CA ALA A 169 1.69 0.21 18.71
C ALA A 169 3.11 0.11 19.27
N ARG A 170 4.09 0.00 18.39
CA ARG A 170 5.53 0.09 18.62
C ARG A 170 6.11 1.04 17.57
N PRO A 171 5.93 2.36 17.76
CA PRO A 171 6.06 3.31 16.68
C PRO A 171 7.47 3.39 16.08
N ASN A 172 7.55 3.43 14.75
CA ASN A 172 8.62 4.11 14.05
C ASN A 172 8.22 5.59 13.87
N ALA A 173 9.13 6.47 13.47
CA ALA A 173 8.69 7.82 13.10
C ALA A 173 7.75 7.75 11.88
N ARG A 174 8.09 6.98 10.83
CA ARG A 174 7.20 6.60 9.72
C ARG A 174 7.27 5.09 9.52
N GLY A 175 6.21 4.50 8.95
CA GLY A 175 6.23 3.08 8.67
C GLY A 175 7.19 2.75 7.54
N ILE A 176 6.80 3.00 6.29
CA ILE A 176 7.61 2.73 5.08
C ILE A 176 7.88 4.05 4.37
N GLY A 177 9.16 4.35 4.15
CA GLY A 177 9.60 5.50 3.37
C GLY A 177 10.17 5.08 2.02
N THR A 178 9.79 5.79 0.93
CA THR A 178 10.38 5.55 -0.39
C THR A 178 10.94 6.83 -0.98
N SER A 179 12.15 6.75 -1.56
CA SER A 179 12.76 7.84 -2.29
C SER A 179 13.61 7.30 -3.43
N PHE A 180 13.49 7.92 -4.59
CA PHE A 180 14.25 7.56 -5.79
C PHE A 180 15.12 8.74 -6.19
N TRP A 181 16.42 8.51 -6.31
CA TRP A 181 17.36 9.51 -6.77
C TRP A 181 17.95 9.09 -8.12
N ASN A 182 17.56 9.75 -9.19
CA ASN A 182 18.06 9.45 -10.54
C ASN A 182 19.13 10.44 -11.05
N GLY A 183 19.52 11.41 -10.23
CA GLY A 183 20.52 12.43 -10.62
C GLY A 183 20.07 13.39 -11.73
N VAL A 184 18.94 13.15 -12.37
CA VAL A 184 18.36 13.94 -13.46
C VAL A 184 16.88 13.98 -13.17
N GLY A 185 16.29 15.12 -12.96
CA GLY A 185 14.89 15.33 -12.51
C GLY A 185 13.81 14.73 -13.42
N GLY A 186 13.85 13.43 -13.65
CA GLY A 186 12.91 12.66 -14.47
C GLY A 186 12.29 11.50 -13.70
N SER A 187 11.00 11.32 -13.88
CA SER A 187 10.26 10.15 -13.40
C SER A 187 10.81 8.87 -14.05
N VAL A 188 11.17 7.89 -13.23
CA VAL A 188 11.56 6.57 -13.72
C VAL A 188 10.29 5.74 -13.86
N ALA A 189 9.71 5.75 -15.02
CA ALA A 189 8.35 5.27 -15.31
C ALA A 189 8.09 3.77 -15.00
N ASN A 190 9.10 2.97 -14.67
CA ASN A 190 8.93 1.50 -14.57
C ASN A 190 9.50 0.87 -13.30
N VAL A 191 10.03 1.64 -12.36
CA VAL A 191 10.56 1.09 -11.11
C VAL A 191 9.59 1.45 -9.98
N GLY A 192 8.92 0.45 -9.45
CA GLY A 192 7.92 0.60 -8.40
C GLY A 192 8.34 -0.04 -7.09
N VAL A 193 7.73 0.42 -6.00
CA VAL A 193 7.70 -0.30 -4.74
C VAL A 193 6.31 -0.91 -4.60
N PHE A 194 6.26 -2.23 -4.46
CA PHE A 194 5.04 -2.97 -4.23
C PHE A 194 4.93 -3.25 -2.73
N ILE A 195 3.87 -2.75 -2.12
CA ILE A 195 3.59 -2.89 -0.69
C ILE A 195 2.26 -3.61 -0.57
N THR A 196 2.31 -4.88 -0.16
CA THR A 196 1.10 -5.70 -0.16
C THR A 196 0.97 -6.53 1.11
N ASP A 197 -0.27 -6.94 1.41
CA ASP A 197 -0.58 -7.94 2.43
C ASP A 197 0.08 -7.64 3.79
N SER A 198 0.14 -6.35 4.19
CA SER A 198 0.90 -5.88 5.34
C SER A 198 0.04 -5.06 6.30
N VAL A 199 0.45 -5.02 7.56
CA VAL A 199 -0.08 -4.15 8.60
C VAL A 199 0.88 -2.99 8.80
N ILE A 200 0.42 -1.76 8.54
CA ILE A 200 1.26 -0.55 8.62
C ILE A 200 0.53 0.44 9.50
N SER A 201 0.73 0.32 10.80
CA SER A 201 -0.08 0.99 11.81
C SER A 201 0.74 1.40 13.03
N GLY A 202 0.22 2.35 13.80
CA GLY A 202 0.84 2.76 15.05
C GLY A 202 2.10 3.60 14.93
N ASN A 203 2.48 4.10 13.74
CA ASN A 203 3.65 4.95 13.54
C ASN A 203 3.36 6.40 13.96
N LEU A 204 4.39 7.17 14.36
CA LEU A 204 4.23 8.55 14.84
C LEU A 204 3.77 9.52 13.73
N HIS A 205 4.15 9.26 12.49
CA HIS A 205 3.75 10.04 11.31
C HIS A 205 3.01 9.14 10.32
N SER A 206 3.25 9.30 9.02
CA SER A 206 2.55 8.54 7.99
C SER A 206 2.88 7.05 8.01
N GLY A 207 1.90 6.22 7.69
CA GLY A 207 2.10 4.78 7.51
C GLY A 207 3.04 4.51 6.34
N ILE A 208 2.68 5.00 5.15
CA ILE A 208 3.50 4.95 3.94
C ILE A 208 3.82 6.38 3.52
N PHE A 209 5.10 6.67 3.29
CA PHE A 209 5.59 7.99 2.89
C PHE A 209 6.42 7.89 1.61
N GLY A 210 5.74 7.99 0.48
CA GLY A 210 6.35 7.95 -0.85
C GLY A 210 6.75 9.33 -1.34
N LEU A 211 8.04 9.70 -1.22
CA LEU A 211 8.52 10.99 -1.74
C LEU A 211 8.66 10.99 -3.25
N SER A 212 9.05 9.87 -3.84
CA SER A 212 9.24 9.73 -5.27
C SER A 212 9.23 8.26 -5.69
N GLY A 213 8.97 8.01 -6.97
CA GLY A 213 8.81 6.68 -7.53
C GLY A 213 7.38 6.14 -7.39
N ARG A 214 7.05 5.24 -8.28
CA ARG A 214 5.73 4.61 -8.34
C ARG A 214 5.50 3.72 -7.11
N LEU A 215 4.37 3.89 -6.46
CA LEU A 215 3.88 3.01 -5.41
C LEU A 215 2.76 2.11 -5.95
N ASN A 216 2.80 0.84 -5.56
CA ASN A 216 1.69 -0.09 -5.72
C ASN A 216 1.32 -0.60 -4.33
N VAL A 217 0.22 -0.11 -3.78
CA VAL A 217 -0.20 -0.36 -2.40
C VAL A 217 -1.52 -1.13 -2.43
N ALA A 218 -1.50 -2.43 -2.12
CA ALA A 218 -2.68 -3.28 -2.23
C ALA A 218 -2.79 -4.29 -1.08
N ARG A 219 -4.01 -4.59 -0.65
CA ARG A 219 -4.33 -5.58 0.39
C ARG A 219 -3.64 -5.32 1.74
N ASN A 220 -3.36 -4.06 2.06
CA ASN A 220 -2.77 -3.68 3.35
C ASN A 220 -3.84 -3.23 4.34
N ARG A 221 -3.48 -3.31 5.60
CA ARG A 221 -4.23 -2.77 6.74
C ARG A 221 -3.44 -1.60 7.31
N ILE A 222 -3.97 -0.38 7.17
CA ILE A 222 -3.26 0.88 7.46
C ILE A 222 -4.06 1.70 8.47
N GLY A 223 -3.53 1.88 9.68
CA GLY A 223 -4.21 2.59 10.76
C GLY A 223 -5.16 1.73 11.61
N VAL A 224 -5.15 0.41 11.37
CA VAL A 224 -5.96 -0.57 12.10
C VAL A 224 -5.11 -1.76 12.59
N LYS A 225 -5.64 -2.53 13.52
CA LYS A 225 -5.01 -3.77 14.00
C LYS A 225 -4.97 -4.86 12.92
N ALA A 226 -4.09 -5.84 13.08
CA ALA A 226 -3.91 -6.95 12.13
C ALA A 226 -5.19 -7.75 11.88
N HIS A 227 -5.89 -8.13 12.95
CA HIS A 227 -6.99 -9.10 12.90
C HIS A 227 -8.37 -8.49 13.18
N ALA A 228 -8.47 -7.16 13.29
CA ALA A 228 -9.72 -6.45 13.53
C ALA A 228 -9.68 -5.04 12.92
N ASP A 229 -10.85 -4.49 12.59
CA ASP A 229 -10.96 -3.11 12.15
C ASP A 229 -10.92 -2.10 13.33
N ASP A 230 -10.31 -2.51 14.45
CA ASP A 230 -10.07 -1.65 15.60
C ASP A 230 -8.97 -0.61 15.30
N PRO A 231 -9.11 0.62 15.83
CA PRO A 231 -8.12 1.67 15.63
C PRO A 231 -6.72 1.30 16.13
N LEU A 232 -5.72 1.54 15.28
CA LEU A 232 -4.29 1.57 15.63
C LEU A 232 -3.60 2.63 14.73
N PRO A 233 -3.92 3.92 14.96
CA PRO A 233 -3.65 4.99 14.02
C PRO A 233 -2.17 5.22 13.74
N ASN A 234 -1.84 5.60 12.50
CA ASN A 234 -0.64 6.38 12.21
C ASN A 234 -0.93 7.85 12.51
N GLY A 235 0.07 8.60 12.96
CA GLY A 235 -0.12 9.98 13.45
C GLY A 235 -0.47 11.00 12.36
N ASN A 236 -0.10 10.75 11.10
CA ASN A 236 -0.42 11.57 9.94
C ASN A 236 -1.25 10.77 8.91
N ALA A 237 -1.01 10.95 7.61
CA ALA A 237 -1.72 10.23 6.57
C ALA A 237 -1.45 8.72 6.59
N GLY A 238 -2.44 7.90 6.24
CA GLY A 238 -2.25 6.48 6.02
C GLY A 238 -1.24 6.25 4.89
N VAL A 239 -1.49 6.84 3.72
CA VAL A 239 -0.61 6.82 2.56
C VAL A 239 -0.37 8.24 2.07
N PHE A 240 0.89 8.66 1.99
CA PHE A 240 1.31 9.93 1.39
C PHE A 240 2.05 9.67 0.09
N ILE A 241 1.62 10.31 -1.00
CA ILE A 241 2.25 10.27 -2.32
C ILE A 241 2.81 11.65 -2.63
N GLY A 242 4.13 11.77 -2.57
CA GLY A 242 4.89 13.01 -2.77
C GLY A 242 5.13 13.35 -4.24
N PRO A 243 5.83 14.48 -4.51
CA PRO A 243 5.94 15.08 -5.84
C PRO A 243 6.53 14.21 -6.97
N GLY A 244 7.16 13.10 -6.65
CA GLY A 244 7.70 12.15 -7.64
C GLY A 244 6.89 10.86 -7.78
N GLY A 245 5.70 10.77 -7.20
CA GLY A 245 4.89 9.56 -7.12
C GLY A 245 3.97 9.28 -8.30
N TYR A 246 4.27 9.79 -9.49
CA TYR A 246 3.47 9.59 -10.70
C TYR A 246 3.25 8.11 -11.03
N GLY A 247 2.07 7.78 -11.51
CA GLY A 247 1.69 6.42 -11.90
C GLY A 247 1.47 5.47 -10.72
N SER A 248 1.25 6.01 -9.51
CA SER A 248 1.00 5.20 -8.32
C SER A 248 -0.41 4.61 -8.31
N ASP A 249 -0.51 3.39 -7.81
CA ASP A 249 -1.77 2.69 -7.59
C ASP A 249 -1.97 2.41 -6.09
N VAL A 250 -3.10 2.83 -5.53
CA VAL A 250 -3.54 2.51 -4.17
C VAL A 250 -4.84 1.71 -4.27
N GLY A 251 -4.78 0.43 -3.94
CA GLY A 251 -5.86 -0.54 -4.12
C GLY A 251 -5.75 -1.34 -5.41
N ALA A 252 -6.89 -1.69 -6.00
CA ALA A 252 -6.93 -2.54 -7.18
C ALA A 252 -6.30 -1.87 -8.40
N THR A 253 -5.35 -2.56 -9.01
CA THR A 253 -4.80 -2.16 -10.31
C THR A 253 -5.81 -2.41 -11.44
N PHE A 254 -5.61 -1.77 -12.60
CA PHE A 254 -6.49 -1.93 -13.77
C PHE A 254 -6.30 -3.28 -14.50
N SER A 255 -5.50 -4.19 -13.96
CA SER A 255 -5.31 -5.53 -14.50
C SER A 255 -6.61 -6.34 -14.44
N ALA A 256 -6.81 -7.23 -15.41
CA ALA A 256 -8.05 -7.92 -15.71
C ALA A 256 -8.64 -8.85 -14.61
N SER A 257 -7.99 -9.03 -13.49
CA SER A 257 -8.57 -9.65 -12.30
C SER A 257 -9.22 -8.56 -11.43
N ASN A 258 -10.45 -8.20 -11.76
CA ASN A 258 -11.27 -7.27 -10.99
C ASN A 258 -11.73 -7.87 -9.64
N SER A 259 -10.83 -8.42 -8.84
CA SER A 259 -11.21 -8.88 -7.51
C SER A 259 -11.38 -7.67 -6.59
N ASP A 260 -12.50 -7.63 -5.87
CA ASP A 260 -12.74 -6.64 -4.82
C ASP A 260 -11.77 -6.83 -3.63
N GLN A 261 -10.95 -7.87 -3.70
CA GLN A 261 -9.97 -8.26 -2.68
C GLN A 261 -8.64 -7.50 -2.77
N ASP A 262 -8.38 -6.74 -3.85
CA ASP A 262 -7.13 -5.99 -4.00
C ASP A 262 -7.11 -4.64 -3.25
N GLY A 263 -8.22 -4.22 -2.66
CA GLY A 263 -8.34 -2.98 -1.91
C GLY A 263 -7.61 -3.03 -0.56
N ASN A 264 -7.16 -1.86 -0.10
CA ASN A 264 -6.63 -1.69 1.24
C ASN A 264 -7.73 -1.34 2.24
N VAL A 265 -7.47 -1.59 3.51
CA VAL A 265 -8.17 -0.99 4.64
C VAL A 265 -7.33 0.20 5.13
N ILE A 266 -7.86 1.44 5.03
CA ILE A 266 -7.13 2.67 5.40
C ILE A 266 -8.03 3.47 6.35
N ALA A 267 -7.83 3.34 7.65
CA ALA A 267 -8.76 3.94 8.59
C ALA A 267 -8.08 4.48 9.85
N PHE A 268 -8.77 5.42 10.49
CA PHE A 268 -8.41 6.04 11.78
C PHE A 268 -7.07 6.78 11.79
N ASN A 269 -6.44 7.05 10.65
CA ASN A 269 -5.18 7.80 10.62
C ASN A 269 -5.38 9.24 11.11
N GLY A 270 -4.33 9.81 11.69
CA GLY A 270 -4.36 11.11 12.37
C GLY A 270 -4.55 12.32 11.43
N GLU A 271 -4.48 12.11 10.13
CA GLU A 271 -4.79 13.09 9.08
C GLU A 271 -5.63 12.42 7.98
N MET A 272 -5.23 12.50 6.72
CA MET A 272 -5.93 11.92 5.59
C MET A 272 -5.74 10.40 5.50
N GLY A 273 -6.71 9.71 4.88
CA GLY A 273 -6.52 8.31 4.50
C GLY A 273 -5.42 8.21 3.44
N VAL A 274 -5.64 8.85 2.29
CA VAL A 274 -4.67 8.96 1.19
C VAL A 274 -4.45 10.43 0.86
N ALA A 275 -3.21 10.88 0.93
CA ALA A 275 -2.77 12.23 0.65
C ALA A 275 -1.87 12.25 -0.60
N VAL A 276 -2.20 13.06 -1.60
CA VAL A 276 -1.43 13.20 -2.83
C VAL A 276 -0.94 14.63 -2.96
N ALA A 277 0.36 14.82 -3.09
CA ALA A 277 0.95 16.16 -3.20
C ALA A 277 0.48 16.90 -4.46
N GLY A 278 0.42 18.22 -4.39
CA GLY A 278 0.02 19.05 -5.52
C GLY A 278 0.93 18.85 -6.73
N GLY A 279 0.32 18.81 -7.94
CA GLY A 279 1.03 18.59 -9.20
C GLY A 279 1.43 17.13 -9.48
N VAL A 280 0.99 16.18 -8.66
CA VAL A 280 1.16 14.74 -8.93
C VAL A 280 -0.06 14.23 -9.67
N ASP A 281 0.15 13.83 -10.90
CA ASP A 281 -0.87 13.23 -11.76
C ASP A 281 -0.70 11.69 -11.83
N ASP A 282 -1.67 11.03 -12.44
CA ASP A 282 -1.64 9.59 -12.71
C ASP A 282 -1.66 8.72 -11.43
N VAL A 283 -2.44 9.12 -10.44
CA VAL A 283 -2.66 8.33 -9.22
C VAL A 283 -4.03 7.68 -9.24
N ALA A 284 -4.05 6.35 -9.24
CA ALA A 284 -5.28 5.56 -9.12
C ALA A 284 -5.53 5.17 -7.66
N ILE A 285 -6.70 5.52 -7.13
CA ILE A 285 -7.13 5.15 -5.77
C ILE A 285 -8.46 4.42 -5.92
N ARG A 286 -8.43 3.07 -5.88
CA ARG A 286 -9.57 2.26 -6.31
C ARG A 286 -9.86 1.12 -5.35
N LYS A 287 -11.16 0.87 -5.09
CA LYS A 287 -11.65 -0.28 -4.32
C LYS A 287 -11.13 -0.39 -2.89
N ASN A 288 -10.57 0.67 -2.33
CA ASN A 288 -10.15 0.68 -0.94
C ASN A 288 -11.36 0.87 -0.02
N ARG A 289 -11.23 0.36 1.18
CA ARG A 289 -12.06 0.72 2.33
C ARG A 289 -11.35 1.85 3.07
N ILE A 290 -11.91 3.07 2.99
CA ILE A 290 -11.32 4.28 3.59
C ILE A 290 -12.38 4.92 4.49
N TRP A 291 -12.12 5.00 5.80
CA TRP A 291 -13.09 5.61 6.74
C TRP A 291 -12.47 5.99 8.07
N GLY A 292 -13.13 6.92 8.79
CA GLY A 292 -12.77 7.32 10.16
C GLY A 292 -11.39 7.98 10.26
N ASN A 293 -10.81 8.44 9.15
CA ASN A 293 -9.59 9.25 9.19
C ASN A 293 -9.93 10.64 9.71
N LYS A 294 -9.00 11.29 10.41
CA LYS A 294 -9.29 12.56 11.11
C LYS A 294 -9.59 13.72 10.16
N LEU A 295 -9.03 13.68 8.95
CA LEU A 295 -9.26 14.64 7.86
C LEU A 295 -9.93 13.89 6.70
N LEU A 296 -9.71 14.32 5.45
CA LEU A 296 -10.32 13.72 4.28
C LEU A 296 -9.92 12.25 4.08
N GLY A 297 -10.83 11.42 3.60
CA GLY A 297 -10.51 10.07 3.15
C GLY A 297 -9.46 10.09 2.03
N ILE A 298 -9.64 10.99 1.05
CA ILE A 298 -8.69 11.26 -0.05
C ILE A 298 -8.53 12.77 -0.17
N ASP A 299 -7.29 13.27 -0.19
CA ASP A 299 -6.95 14.67 -0.42
C ASP A 299 -5.89 14.75 -1.54
N ILE A 300 -6.31 15.27 -2.69
CA ILE A 300 -5.44 15.42 -3.87
C ILE A 300 -5.10 16.89 -4.06
N GLY A 301 -3.84 17.21 -3.86
CA GLY A 301 -3.35 18.59 -3.90
C GLY A 301 -2.94 19.11 -2.52
N LEU A 302 -3.39 18.49 -1.46
CA LEU A 302 -3.20 18.91 -0.07
C LEU A 302 -3.77 20.32 0.18
N ASP A 303 -4.87 20.63 -0.47
CA ASP A 303 -5.53 21.93 -0.41
C ASP A 303 -6.93 21.86 0.24
N GLY A 304 -7.24 20.70 0.81
CA GLY A 304 -8.52 20.39 1.46
C GLY A 304 -9.61 20.04 0.46
N PRO A 305 -10.90 20.10 0.86
CA PRO A 305 -12.01 19.68 0.01
C PRO A 305 -12.06 20.49 -1.29
N THR A 306 -11.73 19.86 -2.42
CA THR A 306 -11.78 20.51 -3.75
C THR A 306 -12.67 19.75 -4.71
N GLN A 307 -13.53 20.49 -5.43
CA GLN A 307 -14.45 19.86 -6.39
C GLN A 307 -13.76 19.32 -7.65
N SER A 308 -12.57 19.80 -7.97
CA SER A 308 -11.85 19.41 -9.17
C SER A 308 -10.36 19.50 -8.97
N THR A 309 -9.67 18.38 -9.08
CA THR A 309 -8.21 18.29 -8.98
C THR A 309 -7.66 17.55 -10.20
N GLY A 310 -6.60 18.09 -10.82
CA GLY A 310 -6.01 17.47 -12.01
C GLY A 310 -6.98 17.32 -13.19
N GLY A 311 -8.02 18.15 -13.27
CA GLY A 311 -9.05 18.08 -14.32
C GLY A 311 -10.06 16.94 -14.16
N ILE A 312 -10.15 16.37 -12.96
CA ILE A 312 -11.20 15.42 -12.60
C ILE A 312 -12.07 16.03 -11.51
N THR A 313 -13.39 16.00 -11.75
CA THR A 313 -14.38 16.52 -10.81
C THR A 313 -15.00 15.35 -10.06
N MET A 314 -15.26 15.54 -8.76
CA MET A 314 -16.01 14.59 -7.96
C MET A 314 -17.39 14.31 -8.60
N PRO A 315 -17.89 13.07 -8.55
CA PRO A 315 -19.27 12.78 -8.94
C PRO A 315 -20.27 13.53 -8.06
N THR A 316 -21.45 13.77 -8.57
CA THR A 316 -22.58 14.29 -7.80
C THR A 316 -23.64 13.19 -7.72
N ILE A 317 -23.92 12.68 -6.53
CA ILE A 317 -25.03 11.76 -6.30
C ILE A 317 -26.30 12.59 -6.16
N THR A 318 -27.32 12.31 -6.99
CA THR A 318 -28.57 13.07 -7.03
C THR A 318 -29.73 12.34 -6.39
N LEU A 319 -29.62 11.01 -6.27
CA LEU A 319 -30.64 10.16 -5.71
C LEU A 319 -30.01 8.91 -5.08
N ALA A 320 -30.48 8.54 -3.90
CA ALA A 320 -30.26 7.23 -3.32
C ALA A 320 -31.55 6.80 -2.59
N HIS A 321 -32.20 5.72 -3.03
CA HIS A 321 -33.41 5.23 -2.41
C HIS A 321 -33.52 3.71 -2.48
N TYR A 322 -34.17 3.12 -1.52
CA TYR A 322 -34.54 1.71 -1.53
C TYR A 322 -35.89 1.49 -2.22
N ASP A 323 -35.93 0.56 -3.17
CA ASP A 323 -37.15 0.13 -3.82
C ASP A 323 -37.63 -1.20 -3.19
N PRO A 324 -38.71 -1.19 -2.39
CA PRO A 324 -39.22 -2.39 -1.73
C PRO A 324 -39.82 -3.43 -2.68
N VAL A 325 -40.15 -3.03 -3.92
CA VAL A 325 -40.73 -3.95 -4.92
C VAL A 325 -39.61 -4.80 -5.54
N THR A 326 -38.51 -4.17 -5.95
CA THR A 326 -37.36 -4.85 -6.51
C THR A 326 -36.38 -5.37 -5.45
N LYS A 327 -36.53 -4.91 -4.20
CA LYS A 327 -35.61 -5.16 -3.07
C LYS A 327 -34.17 -4.70 -3.36
N GLN A 328 -34.05 -3.61 -4.07
CA GLN A 328 -32.79 -3.03 -4.47
C GLN A 328 -32.66 -1.58 -4.01
N THR A 329 -31.45 -1.17 -3.67
CA THR A 329 -31.13 0.24 -3.50
C THR A 329 -30.67 0.81 -4.85
N VAL A 330 -31.30 1.90 -5.27
CA VAL A 330 -31.05 2.60 -6.52
C VAL A 330 -30.27 3.87 -6.24
N ILE A 331 -29.16 4.07 -6.95
CA ILE A 331 -28.29 5.24 -6.83
C ILE A 331 -28.16 5.88 -8.21
N GLU A 332 -28.44 7.17 -8.30
CA GLU A 332 -28.30 7.94 -9.53
C GLU A 332 -27.42 9.17 -9.29
N GLY A 333 -26.71 9.58 -10.33
CA GLY A 333 -25.86 10.75 -10.24
C GLY A 333 -25.34 11.22 -11.58
N THR A 334 -24.47 12.21 -11.51
CA THR A 334 -23.83 12.83 -12.66
C THR A 334 -22.33 12.96 -12.45
N THR A 335 -21.58 12.98 -13.56
CA THR A 335 -20.17 13.32 -13.59
C THR A 335 -19.96 14.50 -14.51
N SER A 336 -18.85 15.22 -14.36
CA SER A 336 -18.45 16.24 -15.34
C SER A 336 -17.89 15.59 -16.59
N PRO A 337 -18.08 16.20 -17.79
CA PRO A 337 -17.49 15.73 -19.02
C PRO A 337 -15.97 15.67 -18.91
N THR A 338 -15.37 14.57 -19.33
CA THR A 338 -13.92 14.51 -19.53
C THR A 338 -13.61 15.06 -20.93
N SER A 339 -12.69 16.00 -21.04
CA SER A 339 -12.29 16.57 -22.34
C SER A 339 -10.85 16.14 -22.68
N PRO A 340 -10.58 15.66 -23.89
CA PRO A 340 -11.47 15.30 -24.99
C PRO A 340 -12.15 13.93 -24.80
N PRO A 341 -13.41 13.77 -25.23
CA PRO A 341 -14.22 12.59 -24.91
C PRO A 341 -13.76 11.26 -25.56
N SER A 342 -12.94 11.29 -26.59
CA SER A 342 -12.66 10.11 -27.42
C SER A 342 -11.51 9.22 -26.94
N THR A 343 -10.77 9.60 -25.89
CA THR A 343 -9.56 8.90 -25.45
C THR A 343 -9.62 8.42 -23.98
N PHE A 344 -10.76 8.60 -23.32
CA PHE A 344 -10.92 8.27 -21.90
C PHE A 344 -12.04 7.26 -21.67
N TYR A 345 -11.78 6.35 -20.77
CA TYR A 345 -12.78 5.59 -20.04
C TYR A 345 -12.88 6.17 -18.63
N ALA A 346 -14.07 6.27 -18.10
CA ALA A 346 -14.28 6.70 -16.72
C ALA A 346 -15.16 5.69 -15.99
N GLU A 347 -14.89 5.54 -14.71
CA GLU A 347 -15.70 4.74 -13.80
C GLU A 347 -16.00 5.52 -12.53
N VAL A 348 -17.18 5.29 -11.97
CA VAL A 348 -17.59 5.79 -10.66
C VAL A 348 -17.58 4.64 -9.68
N GLY A 349 -16.71 4.72 -8.68
CA GLY A 349 -16.72 3.84 -7.51
C GLY A 349 -17.74 4.34 -6.51
N LEU A 350 -18.59 3.45 -6.01
CA LEU A 350 -19.66 3.76 -5.06
C LEU A 350 -19.41 3.08 -3.72
N PHE A 351 -19.71 3.79 -2.64
CA PHE A 351 -19.44 3.37 -1.28
C PHE A 351 -20.64 3.63 -0.38
N ALA A 352 -20.87 2.73 0.57
CA ALA A 352 -21.83 2.89 1.64
C ALA A 352 -21.10 3.12 2.98
N ASN A 353 -21.61 4.07 3.76
CA ASN A 353 -21.06 4.48 5.04
C ASN A 353 -22.15 4.44 6.10
N ASP A 354 -21.79 4.08 7.34
CA ASP A 354 -22.73 4.00 8.47
C ASP A 354 -23.11 5.39 9.02
N ALA A 355 -22.25 6.39 8.77
CA ALA A 355 -22.45 7.78 9.19
C ALA A 355 -21.88 8.74 8.14
N PRO A 356 -22.38 10.00 8.11
CA PRO A 356 -21.76 11.03 7.29
C PRO A 356 -20.40 11.42 7.88
N ASP A 357 -19.44 11.69 7.01
CA ASP A 357 -18.13 12.18 7.45
C ASP A 357 -18.22 13.63 7.96
N PRO A 358 -17.56 13.97 9.09
CA PRO A 358 -17.59 15.32 9.67
C PRO A 358 -17.00 16.41 8.76
N THR A 359 -16.17 16.06 7.79
CA THR A 359 -15.59 17.03 6.83
C THR A 359 -16.60 17.57 5.83
N GLY A 360 -17.78 16.93 5.73
CA GLY A 360 -18.82 17.25 4.74
C GLY A 360 -18.59 16.61 3.38
N LEU A 361 -17.42 16.00 3.13
CA LEU A 361 -17.21 15.06 2.04
C LEU A 361 -17.49 13.64 2.53
N GLY A 362 -17.69 12.71 1.60
CA GLY A 362 -17.85 11.30 1.96
C GLY A 362 -16.51 10.64 2.27
N GLU A 363 -16.62 9.47 2.82
CA GLU A 363 -15.55 8.48 2.89
C GLU A 363 -15.99 7.20 2.18
N GLY A 364 -15.20 6.15 2.18
CA GLY A 364 -15.48 4.89 1.48
C GLY A 364 -15.38 3.69 2.41
N GLN A 365 -16.22 3.61 3.45
CA GLN A 365 -16.16 2.54 4.44
C GLN A 365 -16.37 1.15 3.82
N ARG A 366 -17.32 1.03 2.91
CA ARG A 366 -17.64 -0.22 2.24
C ARG A 366 -17.88 0.02 0.74
N PRO A 367 -17.02 -0.47 -0.15
CA PRO A 367 -17.29 -0.47 -1.59
C PRO A 367 -18.56 -1.28 -1.89
N ILE A 368 -19.50 -0.72 -2.66
CA ILE A 368 -20.73 -1.40 -3.06
C ILE A 368 -20.81 -1.67 -4.56
N GLY A 369 -19.91 -1.08 -5.33
CA GLY A 369 -19.77 -1.38 -6.76
C GLY A 369 -19.10 -0.29 -7.56
N VAL A 370 -18.97 -0.56 -8.84
CA VAL A 370 -18.35 0.34 -9.82
C VAL A 370 -19.25 0.41 -11.04
N VAL A 371 -19.47 1.59 -11.57
CA VAL A 371 -20.24 1.80 -12.80
C VAL A 371 -19.40 2.53 -13.85
N ALA A 372 -19.34 1.96 -15.05
CA ALA A 372 -18.72 2.60 -16.22
C ALA A 372 -19.57 3.81 -16.65
N VAL A 373 -18.92 4.94 -16.88
CA VAL A 373 -19.58 6.18 -17.28
C VAL A 373 -19.18 6.53 -18.70
N PRO A 374 -20.16 6.81 -19.61
CA PRO A 374 -19.84 7.32 -20.92
C PRO A 374 -19.09 8.65 -20.80
N THR A 375 -18.04 8.80 -21.59
CA THR A 375 -17.29 10.06 -21.70
C THR A 375 -17.98 11.09 -22.61
N SER A 376 -19.07 10.70 -23.25
CA SER A 376 -19.97 11.55 -24.05
C SER A 376 -21.21 11.96 -23.24
N GLN A 377 -21.79 13.10 -23.52
CA GLN A 377 -23.05 13.59 -22.91
C GLN A 377 -24.23 12.64 -23.18
N PRO A 378 -25.16 12.44 -22.23
CA PRO A 378 -25.20 12.98 -20.86
C PRO A 378 -24.38 12.12 -19.88
N ASN A 379 -23.59 12.79 -19.04
CA ASN A 379 -22.72 12.16 -18.05
C ASN A 379 -23.53 11.71 -16.82
N ARG A 380 -24.50 10.84 -17.02
CA ARG A 380 -25.36 10.30 -15.97
C ARG A 380 -24.99 8.85 -15.71
N PHE A 381 -25.03 8.46 -14.46
CA PHE A 381 -24.92 7.08 -14.07
C PHE A 381 -26.15 6.64 -13.25
N ARG A 382 -26.47 5.38 -13.35
CA ARG A 382 -27.42 4.68 -12.50
C ARG A 382 -26.81 3.35 -12.08
N PHE A 383 -26.88 3.07 -10.81
CA PHE A 383 -26.40 1.84 -10.20
C PHE A 383 -27.48 1.25 -9.32
N THR A 384 -27.59 -0.07 -9.31
CA THR A 384 -28.47 -0.79 -8.42
C THR A 384 -27.68 -1.84 -7.66
N VAL A 385 -27.93 -1.94 -6.37
CA VAL A 385 -27.33 -2.95 -5.51
C VAL A 385 -28.43 -3.69 -4.77
N ASP A 386 -28.30 -5.01 -4.67
CA ASP A 386 -29.28 -5.83 -3.93
C ASP A 386 -29.21 -5.52 -2.44
N GLY A 387 -30.36 -5.44 -1.81
CA GLY A 387 -30.53 -5.19 -0.40
C GLY A 387 -30.98 -3.77 -0.05
N ASP A 388 -31.37 -3.62 1.19
CA ASP A 388 -31.84 -2.37 1.80
C ASP A 388 -30.67 -1.66 2.48
N LEU A 389 -30.30 -0.50 1.94
CA LEU A 389 -29.28 0.40 2.50
C LEU A 389 -29.91 1.64 3.17
N THR A 390 -31.20 1.64 3.47
CA THR A 390 -31.89 2.76 4.13
C THR A 390 -31.16 3.19 5.41
N GLY A 391 -30.95 4.49 5.56
CA GLY A 391 -30.22 5.09 6.66
C GLY A 391 -28.69 5.07 6.52
N GLN A 392 -28.15 4.43 5.50
CA GLN A 392 -26.71 4.53 5.17
C GLN A 392 -26.45 5.73 4.25
N PHE A 393 -25.20 6.16 4.22
CA PHE A 393 -24.76 7.33 3.46
C PHE A 393 -23.92 6.88 2.25
N ILE A 394 -24.35 7.26 1.05
CA ILE A 394 -23.65 6.89 -0.19
C ILE A 394 -22.73 8.01 -0.61
N SER A 395 -21.47 7.69 -0.83
CA SER A 395 -20.44 8.53 -1.42
C SER A 395 -19.88 7.91 -2.69
N ALA A 396 -19.15 8.68 -3.48
CA ALA A 396 -18.57 8.22 -4.73
C ALA A 396 -17.21 8.87 -5.02
N THR A 397 -16.36 8.13 -5.75
CA THR A 397 -15.18 8.68 -6.42
C THR A 397 -15.29 8.47 -7.92
N MET A 398 -14.63 9.30 -8.71
CA MET A 398 -14.51 9.11 -10.16
C MET A 398 -13.06 8.79 -10.51
N THR A 399 -12.84 7.71 -11.25
CA THR A 399 -11.52 7.38 -11.80
C THR A 399 -11.56 7.52 -13.32
N ARG A 400 -10.67 8.36 -13.84
CA ARG A 400 -10.47 8.56 -15.27
C ARG A 400 -9.26 7.76 -15.73
N ILE A 401 -9.41 7.07 -16.84
CA ILE A 401 -8.38 6.21 -17.43
C ILE A 401 -8.15 6.66 -18.86
N ARG A 402 -6.93 7.05 -19.17
CA ARG A 402 -6.52 7.46 -20.51
C ARG A 402 -5.72 6.35 -21.17
N TYR A 403 -6.15 5.94 -22.35
CA TYR A 403 -5.36 5.08 -23.23
C TYR A 403 -4.39 5.93 -24.04
N THR A 404 -3.10 5.78 -23.81
CA THR A 404 -2.08 6.44 -24.66
C THR A 404 -1.65 5.48 -25.76
N GLY A 405 -2.30 5.63 -26.91
CA GLY A 405 -1.82 5.15 -28.20
C GLY A 405 -1.99 3.66 -28.52
N PHE A 406 -2.62 3.45 -29.64
CA PHE A 406 -2.87 2.30 -30.53
C PHE A 406 -4.26 1.69 -30.39
N ALA A 407 -5.03 1.89 -31.46
CA ALA A 407 -6.34 1.32 -31.70
C ALA A 407 -6.30 -0.21 -31.98
N LYS A 408 -5.32 -0.92 -31.44
CA LYS A 408 -5.19 -2.40 -31.46
C LYS A 408 -4.61 -2.87 -30.13
N PRO A 409 -5.00 -4.08 -29.66
CA PRO A 409 -4.34 -4.65 -28.50
C PRO A 409 -2.83 -4.67 -28.75
N ALA A 410 -2.05 -4.18 -27.77
CA ALA A 410 -0.60 -4.20 -27.85
C ALA A 410 -0.11 -5.63 -27.99
N PRO A 411 0.97 -5.87 -28.75
CA PRO A 411 1.64 -7.16 -28.75
C PRO A 411 2.00 -7.55 -27.32
N GLU A 412 1.95 -8.85 -27.01
CA GLU A 412 2.38 -9.36 -25.71
C GLU A 412 3.76 -8.83 -25.34
N GLY A 413 3.87 -8.16 -24.18
CA GLY A 413 5.12 -7.59 -23.66
C GLY A 413 5.27 -6.07 -23.76
N VAL A 414 4.33 -5.33 -24.38
CA VAL A 414 4.33 -3.86 -24.36
C VAL A 414 3.29 -3.39 -23.36
N ALA A 415 3.74 -2.85 -22.22
CA ALA A 415 2.85 -2.20 -21.26
C ALA A 415 2.13 -1.02 -21.94
N ASN A 416 0.81 -1.10 -22.05
CA ASN A 416 0.01 0.08 -22.37
C ASN A 416 0.20 1.08 -21.24
N LEU A 417 0.77 2.23 -21.54
CA LEU A 417 0.84 3.34 -20.59
C LEU A 417 -0.59 3.86 -20.38
N PHE A 418 -1.17 3.49 -19.23
CA PHE A 418 -2.45 4.02 -18.78
C PHE A 418 -2.14 5.20 -17.87
N PHE A 419 -2.69 6.36 -18.15
CA PHE A 419 -2.77 7.45 -17.19
C PHE A 419 -4.09 7.30 -16.46
N THR A 420 -4.02 7.12 -15.14
CA THR A 420 -5.18 6.96 -14.28
C THR A 420 -5.18 8.03 -13.21
N GLN A 421 -6.30 8.66 -12.99
CA GLN A 421 -6.45 9.64 -11.92
C GLN A 421 -7.79 9.42 -11.23
N THR A 422 -7.79 9.43 -9.91
CA THR A 422 -9.01 9.34 -9.11
C THR A 422 -9.32 10.68 -8.45
N SER A 423 -10.59 11.06 -8.33
CA SER A 423 -11.04 12.24 -7.59
C SER A 423 -11.05 11.99 -6.08
N GLU A 424 -11.23 13.05 -5.31
CA GLU A 424 -11.66 12.96 -3.93
C GLU A 424 -13.08 12.35 -3.83
N PHE A 425 -13.50 11.99 -2.62
CA PHE A 425 -14.87 11.53 -2.37
C PHE A 425 -15.88 12.66 -2.57
N SER A 426 -17.01 12.34 -3.15
CA SER A 426 -18.16 13.24 -3.22
C SER A 426 -18.77 13.48 -1.83
N PRO A 427 -19.54 14.56 -1.62
CA PRO A 427 -20.47 14.64 -0.52
C PRO A 427 -21.36 13.39 -0.49
N ALA A 428 -21.65 12.89 0.70
CA ALA A 428 -22.49 11.71 0.88
C ALA A 428 -23.96 12.11 0.98
N ILE A 429 -24.86 11.27 0.47
CA ILE A 429 -26.30 11.42 0.65
C ILE A 429 -26.90 10.19 1.35
N GLU A 430 -27.90 10.44 2.21
CA GLU A 430 -28.61 9.39 2.91
C GLU A 430 -29.55 8.61 1.98
N VAL A 431 -29.58 7.30 2.10
CA VAL A 431 -30.53 6.42 1.41
C VAL A 431 -31.87 6.51 2.11
N ARG A 432 -32.92 6.79 1.36
CA ARG A 432 -34.31 6.93 1.85
C ARG A 432 -35.23 5.83 1.33
#